data_ec131bfb9db0fd205251907c18d8088d
#
_entry.id   ec131bfb9db0fd205251907c18d8088d
#
_cell.length_a   1.000
_cell.length_b   1.000
_cell.length_c   1.000
_cell.angle_alpha   90.00
_cell.angle_beta   90.00
_cell.angle_gamma   90.00
#
_symmetry.space_group_name_H-M   'P 1'
#
loop_
_entity.id
_entity.type
_entity.pdbx_description
1 polymer ?
#
loop_
_entity_poly.entity_id
_entity_poly.type
_entity_poly.pdbx_seq_one_letter_code
_entity_poly.pdbx_strand_id
1 'polypeptide(L)' 'YKKSIPTMFKNKEGILFMGIITGIATNGNLLITLEDESIKEFGIKEISFA' A
#
# COMPACT_ATOMS: atom_id res chain seq x y z
N TYR A 1 2.38 -9.82 -16.58
CA TYR A 1 1.69 -9.11 -15.53
C TYR A 1 2.13 -9.57 -14.13
N LYS A 2 2.60 -8.66 -13.35
CA LYS A 2 3.33 -9.00 -12.12
C LYS A 2 2.60 -8.56 -10.88
N LYS A 3 1.40 -9.05 -10.70
CA LYS A 3 0.53 -8.59 -9.66
C LYS A 3 0.97 -8.93 -8.25
N SER A 4 1.93 -9.83 -8.12
CA SER A 4 2.33 -10.29 -6.79
C SER A 4 3.65 -9.70 -6.32
N ILE A 5 4.15 -8.68 -6.99
CA ILE A 5 5.44 -8.10 -6.61
C ILE A 5 5.24 -7.08 -5.50
N PRO A 6 5.82 -7.30 -4.31
CA PRO A 6 5.72 -6.31 -3.24
C PRO A 6 6.46 -5.04 -3.59
N THR A 7 5.92 -3.93 -3.15
CA THR A 7 6.52 -2.62 -3.35
C THR A 7 6.79 -2.00 -1.99
N MET A 8 7.94 -1.32 -1.88
CA MET A 8 8.24 -0.61 -0.64
C MET A 8 7.46 0.69 -0.59
N PHE A 9 6.85 0.92 0.54
CA PHE A 9 6.13 2.15 0.80
C PHE A 9 6.65 2.78 2.07
N LYS A 10 6.42 4.08 2.19
CA LYS A 10 6.75 4.82 3.39
C LYS A 10 5.49 5.55 3.85
N ASN A 11 5.13 5.39 5.11
CA ASN A 11 3.96 6.07 5.63
C ASN A 11 4.35 7.48 6.06
N LYS A 12 3.36 8.25 6.54
CA LYS A 12 3.63 9.65 6.87
C LYS A 12 4.50 9.80 8.10
N GLU A 13 4.71 8.73 8.85
CA GLU A 13 5.61 8.73 9.98
C GLU A 13 7.04 8.36 9.60
N GLY A 14 7.25 8.07 8.32
CA GLY A 14 8.58 7.71 7.86
C GLY A 14 8.93 6.25 8.00
N ILE A 15 7.97 5.42 8.36
CA ILE A 15 8.23 3.99 8.56
C ILE A 15 8.06 3.28 7.23
N LEU A 16 9.06 2.47 6.89
CA LEU A 16 9.02 1.70 5.65
C LEU A 16 8.28 0.39 5.86
N PHE A 17 7.52 0.00 4.85
CA PHE A 17 6.85 -1.29 4.88
C PHE A 17 6.67 -1.78 3.46
N MET A 18 6.44 -3.08 3.32
CA MET A 18 6.21 -3.68 2.02
C MET A 18 4.76 -4.08 1.88
N GLY A 19 4.24 -3.94 0.67
CA GLY A 19 2.89 -4.37 0.41
C GLY A 19 2.64 -4.48 -1.08
N ILE A 20 1.47 -5.01 -1.42
CA ILE A 20 1.07 -5.20 -2.80
C ILE A 20 -0.21 -4.40 -3.02
N ILE A 21 -0.19 -3.52 -4.01
CA ILE A 21 -1.39 -2.77 -4.34
C ILE A 21 -2.41 -3.73 -4.95
N THR A 22 -3.54 -3.90 -4.29
CA THR A 22 -4.56 -4.82 -4.75
C THR A 22 -5.78 -4.12 -5.34
N GLY A 23 -5.89 -2.82 -5.16
CA GLY A 23 -7.00 -2.11 -5.73
C GLY A 23 -7.08 -0.69 -5.25
N ILE A 24 -8.16 -0.03 -5.64
CA ILE A 24 -8.43 1.35 -5.25
C ILE A 24 -9.83 1.40 -4.66
N ALA A 25 -9.94 2.00 -3.48
CA ALA A 25 -11.25 2.15 -2.85
C ALA A 25 -12.10 3.16 -3.61
N THR A 26 -13.39 3.14 -3.33
CA THR A 26 -14.31 4.03 -4.04
C THR A 26 -14.02 5.50 -3.76
N ASN A 27 -13.39 5.79 -2.64
CA ASN A 27 -13.03 7.18 -2.30
C ASN A 27 -11.65 7.57 -2.81
N GLY A 28 -11.00 6.72 -3.59
CA GLY A 28 -9.70 7.02 -4.17
C GLY A 28 -8.52 6.57 -3.36
N ASN A 29 -8.73 5.98 -2.19
CA ASN A 29 -7.61 5.49 -1.40
C ASN A 29 -7.06 4.19 -1.98
N LEU A 30 -5.80 3.90 -1.66
CA LEU A 30 -5.16 2.68 -2.13
C LEU A 30 -5.45 1.53 -1.17
N LEU A 31 -5.70 0.36 -1.74
CA LEU A 31 -5.85 -0.86 -0.97
C LEU A 31 -4.57 -1.66 -1.11
N ILE A 32 -3.93 -1.93 0.01
CA ILE A 32 -2.63 -2.58 0.00
C ILE A 32 -2.68 -3.82 0.89
N THR A 33 -2.26 -4.94 0.33
CA THR A 33 -2.14 -6.18 1.09
C THR A 33 -0.75 -6.25 1.70
N LEU A 34 -0.69 -6.40 3.00
CA LEU A 34 0.58 -6.46 3.73
C LEU A 34 1.10 -7.89 3.78
N GLU A 35 2.27 -8.05 4.36
CA GLU A 35 2.93 -9.36 4.39
C GLU A 35 2.15 -10.42 5.14
N ASP A 36 1.37 -10.01 6.12
CA ASP A 36 0.55 -10.95 6.89
C ASP A 36 -0.80 -11.19 6.23
N GLU A 37 -0.95 -10.76 4.98
CA GLU A 37 -2.15 -10.94 4.18
C GLU A 37 -3.32 -10.07 4.64
N SER A 38 -3.08 -9.12 5.52
CA SER A 38 -4.12 -8.17 5.87
C SER A 38 -4.17 -7.06 4.82
N ILE A 39 -5.37 -6.55 4.59
CA ILE A 39 -5.57 -5.49 3.61
C ILE A 39 -5.79 -4.19 4.37
N LYS A 40 -5.01 -3.18 4.02
CA LYS A 40 -5.14 -1.87 4.63
C LYS A 40 -5.44 -0.83 3.58
N GLU A 41 -6.19 0.18 3.99
CA GLU A 41 -6.55 1.28 3.11
C GLU A 41 -5.72 2.50 3.50
N PHE A 42 -5.06 3.10 2.51
CA PHE A 42 -4.21 4.27 2.74
C PHE A 42 -4.64 5.39 1.81
N GLY A 43 -4.70 6.60 2.36
CA GLY A 43 -4.92 7.77 1.54
C GLY A 43 -3.68 8.08 0.70
N ILE A 44 -3.90 8.73 -0.45
CA ILE A 44 -2.80 9.05 -1.36
C ILE A 44 -1.75 9.91 -0.66
N LYS A 45 -2.18 10.75 0.27
CA LYS A 45 -1.25 11.63 0.97
C LYS A 45 -0.62 10.98 2.19
N GLU A 46 -1.05 9.77 2.54
CA GLU A 46 -0.55 9.11 3.74
C GLU A 46 0.63 8.20 3.47
N ILE A 47 0.84 7.82 2.22
CA ILE A 47 1.97 6.97 1.87
C ILE A 47 2.63 7.51 0.62
N SER A 48 3.85 7.06 0.43
CA SER A 48 4.59 7.35 -0.78
C SER A 48 5.45 6.15 -1.11
N PHE A 49 5.91 6.10 -2.34
CA PHE A 49 6.87 5.07 -2.71
C PHE A 49 8.22 5.38 -2.07
N ALA A 50 8.81 4.35 -1.53
CA ALA A 50 10.11 4.51 -0.88
C ALA A 50 11.25 4.38 -1.88
#